data_8c4605914274a8176743997a85d33378
#
_entry.id   8c4605914274a8176743997a85d33378
#
_cell.length_a   1.000
_cell.length_b   1.000
_cell.length_c   1.000
_cell.angle_alpha   90.00
_cell.angle_beta   90.00
_cell.angle_gamma   90.00
#
_symmetry.space_group_name_H-M   'P 1'
#
loop_
_entity.id
_entity.type
_entity.pdbx_description
1 polymer ?
#
loop_
_entity_poly.entity_id
_entity_poly.type
_entity_poly.pdbx_seq_one_letter_code
_entity_poly.pdbx_strand_id
1 'polypeptide(L)'
;MNQQQQRPTLLVLIGIALLGAVGLLKLPSLDARGRSAGADDVTQAKIRRAMSAGPEDIARSARIVDTDANGNTTVLREGSNGFTCMPGNPDVIGDPPMCVDAASLQWFADAKAHKPKPTNTAPGITYMLAGATQRSDSDPNDKTSPAIHVGPHWMIMWPFDPKTTGLPTTHQDHDAYIMWAGSPYAHLHVMGRP
;
A
#
# COMPACT_ATOMS: atom_id res chain seq x y z
N MET A 1 7.18 68.27 -30.21
CA MET A 1 6.70 69.02 -31.39
C MET A 1 5.77 68.13 -32.20
N ASN A 2 4.56 68.65 -32.43
CA ASN A 2 3.46 68.27 -33.30
C ASN A 2 2.81 66.91 -33.12
N GLN A 3 1.66 66.90 -32.45
CA GLN A 3 0.29 67.23 -32.89
C GLN A 3 -0.08 66.72 -34.29
N GLN A 4 -1.02 65.76 -34.37
CA GLN A 4 -2.34 66.07 -34.92
C GLN A 4 -3.37 64.99 -34.64
N GLN A 5 -4.38 65.46 -34.02
CA GLN A 5 -5.72 64.99 -33.79
C GLN A 5 -6.51 64.95 -35.10
N GLN A 6 -7.31 63.91 -35.35
CA GLN A 6 -8.57 64.03 -36.10
C GLN A 6 -9.59 62.95 -35.70
N ARG A 7 -10.72 63.39 -35.18
CA ARG A 7 -12.04 62.77 -35.17
C ARG A 7 -12.86 63.45 -36.26
N PRO A 8 -14.12 63.09 -36.51
CA PRO A 8 -14.92 61.85 -36.35
C PRO A 8 -15.62 61.42 -37.66
N THR A 9 -16.30 60.29 -37.70
CA THR A 9 -17.58 60.22 -38.43
C THR A 9 -18.45 59.09 -37.86
N LEU A 10 -19.58 59.49 -37.38
CA LEU A 10 -20.73 58.71 -36.89
C LEU A 10 -21.47 58.16 -38.10
N LEU A 11 -21.68 56.86 -38.17
CA LEU A 11 -22.70 56.24 -39.05
C LEU A 11 -23.54 55.30 -38.24
N VAL A 12 -24.75 55.75 -37.98
CA VAL A 12 -25.83 54.99 -37.46
C VAL A 12 -26.41 54.13 -38.60
N LEU A 13 -26.45 52.82 -38.42
CA LEU A 13 -27.34 51.94 -39.20
C LEU A 13 -28.11 51.04 -38.28
N ILE A 14 -29.40 51.25 -38.33
CA ILE A 14 -30.50 50.47 -37.77
C ILE A 14 -30.60 49.17 -38.56
N GLY A 15 -30.76 48.06 -37.86
CA GLY A 15 -31.11 46.84 -38.60
C GLY A 15 -31.25 45.57 -37.79
N ILE A 16 -32.48 45.30 -37.39
CA ILE A 16 -33.13 43.97 -37.31
C ILE A 16 -32.69 43.02 -36.17
N ALA A 17 -33.54 42.95 -35.18
CA ALA A 17 -33.60 41.88 -34.19
C ALA A 17 -34.06 40.57 -34.87
N LEU A 18 -33.19 39.58 -34.90
CA LEU A 18 -33.52 38.18 -35.10
C LEU A 18 -33.44 37.47 -33.75
N LEU A 19 -34.60 37.22 -33.17
CA LEU A 19 -34.79 36.30 -32.06
C LEU A 19 -34.45 34.87 -32.53
N GLY A 20 -33.19 34.46 -32.37
CA GLY A 20 -32.78 33.08 -32.45
C GLY A 20 -32.94 32.44 -31.08
N ALA A 21 -33.92 31.58 -30.90
CA ALA A 21 -34.04 30.71 -29.74
C ALA A 21 -32.85 29.74 -29.76
N VAL A 22 -31.77 30.08 -29.01
CA VAL A 22 -30.71 29.13 -28.70
C VAL A 22 -31.27 28.15 -27.69
N GLY A 23 -31.74 27.01 -28.19
CA GLY A 23 -32.03 25.86 -27.35
C GLY A 23 -30.74 25.46 -26.61
N LEU A 24 -30.67 25.69 -25.30
CA LEU A 24 -29.65 25.09 -24.44
C LEU A 24 -29.83 23.57 -24.53
N LEU A 25 -29.04 22.93 -25.38
CA LEU A 25 -28.76 21.49 -25.24
C LEU A 25 -28.09 21.30 -23.86
N LYS A 26 -28.89 20.89 -22.88
CA LYS A 26 -28.37 20.32 -21.65
C LYS A 26 -27.56 19.08 -22.03
N LEU A 27 -26.24 19.22 -22.15
CA LEU A 27 -25.36 18.06 -22.13
C LEU A 27 -25.60 17.29 -20.80
N PRO A 28 -25.85 15.97 -20.88
CA PRO A 28 -25.99 15.20 -19.65
C PRO A 28 -24.71 15.37 -18.85
N SER A 29 -24.83 15.91 -17.65
CA SER A 29 -23.74 15.91 -16.67
C SER A 29 -23.40 14.45 -16.39
N LEU A 30 -22.31 13.96 -16.96
CA LEU A 30 -21.71 12.66 -16.64
C LEU A 30 -21.50 12.60 -15.13
N ASP A 31 -22.26 11.71 -14.51
CA ASP A 31 -22.44 11.57 -13.07
C ASP A 31 -21.13 11.55 -12.31
N ALA A 32 -20.85 12.63 -11.59
CA ALA A 32 -19.83 12.65 -10.53
C ALA A 32 -20.11 11.57 -9.45
N ARG A 33 -21.38 11.15 -9.29
CA ARG A 33 -21.79 10.07 -8.37
C ARG A 33 -21.28 8.69 -8.77
N GLY A 34 -21.21 8.34 -10.05
CA GLY A 34 -20.70 7.04 -10.49
C GLY A 34 -19.21 6.88 -10.28
N ARG A 35 -18.43 7.99 -10.36
CA ARG A 35 -16.97 7.94 -10.07
C ARG A 35 -16.66 7.85 -8.59
N SER A 36 -17.44 8.48 -7.72
CA SER A 36 -17.22 8.39 -6.27
C SER A 36 -17.56 6.99 -5.75
N ALA A 37 -18.67 6.37 -6.19
CA ALA A 37 -19.05 5.03 -5.78
C ALA A 37 -17.96 3.99 -6.15
N GLY A 38 -17.40 4.03 -7.37
CA GLY A 38 -16.35 3.12 -7.77
C GLY A 38 -15.02 3.31 -7.00
N ALA A 39 -14.66 4.55 -6.66
CA ALA A 39 -13.47 4.84 -5.86
C ALA A 39 -13.64 4.37 -4.40
N ASP A 40 -14.83 4.54 -3.85
CA ASP A 40 -15.17 4.07 -2.50
C ASP A 40 -15.13 2.54 -2.43
N ASP A 41 -15.64 1.84 -3.44
CA ASP A 41 -15.61 0.38 -3.52
C ASP A 41 -14.18 -0.16 -3.59
N VAL A 42 -13.30 0.46 -4.37
CA VAL A 42 -11.86 0.10 -4.45
C VAL A 42 -11.19 0.33 -3.11
N THR A 43 -11.44 1.45 -2.45
CA THR A 43 -10.89 1.76 -1.13
C THR A 43 -11.35 0.75 -0.10
N GLN A 44 -12.63 0.39 -0.08
CA GLN A 44 -13.16 -0.62 0.83
C GLN A 44 -12.58 -2.03 0.56
N ALA A 45 -12.34 -2.37 -0.71
CA ALA A 45 -11.68 -3.63 -1.06
C ALA A 45 -10.24 -3.68 -0.52
N LYS A 46 -9.48 -2.59 -0.64
CA LYS A 46 -8.13 -2.47 -0.06
C LYS A 46 -8.15 -2.59 1.46
N ILE A 47 -9.08 -1.91 2.13
CA ILE A 47 -9.24 -2.01 3.59
C ILE A 47 -9.53 -3.46 4.00
N ARG A 48 -10.47 -4.14 3.37
CA ARG A 48 -10.77 -5.56 3.68
C ARG A 48 -9.55 -6.45 3.45
N ARG A 49 -8.81 -6.25 2.36
CA ARG A 49 -7.59 -7.00 2.07
C ARG A 49 -6.51 -6.75 3.14
N ALA A 50 -6.27 -5.52 3.53
CA ALA A 50 -5.33 -5.20 4.60
C ALA A 50 -5.71 -5.88 5.91
N MET A 51 -6.97 -5.82 6.29
CA MET A 51 -7.48 -6.43 7.53
C MET A 51 -7.38 -7.95 7.55
N SER A 52 -7.40 -8.62 6.39
CA SER A 52 -7.28 -10.09 6.33
C SER A 52 -5.90 -10.60 6.77
N ALA A 53 -4.92 -9.72 6.87
CA ALA A 53 -3.57 -10.08 7.27
C ALA A 53 -3.38 -10.23 8.78
N GLY A 54 -4.21 -9.60 9.61
CA GLY A 54 -4.08 -9.64 11.07
C GLY A 54 -5.19 -10.43 11.77
N PRO A 55 -5.00 -10.77 13.05
CA PRO A 55 -6.10 -11.19 13.92
C PRO A 55 -7.21 -10.14 13.90
N GLU A 56 -8.47 -10.59 13.95
CA GLU A 56 -9.63 -9.70 13.78
C GLU A 56 -9.67 -8.56 14.80
N ASP A 57 -9.38 -8.85 16.05
CA ASP A 57 -9.33 -7.87 17.15
C ASP A 57 -8.26 -6.80 16.95
N ILE A 58 -7.09 -7.20 16.41
CA ILE A 58 -6.01 -6.28 16.03
C ILE A 58 -6.38 -5.49 14.78
N ALA A 59 -6.77 -6.16 13.70
CA ALA A 59 -7.04 -5.54 12.40
C ALA A 59 -8.19 -4.54 12.45
N ARG A 60 -9.19 -4.76 13.32
CA ARG A 60 -10.34 -3.87 13.50
C ARG A 60 -9.93 -2.46 13.96
N SER A 61 -8.95 -2.36 14.85
CA SER A 61 -8.49 -1.09 15.43
C SER A 61 -7.16 -0.60 14.85
N ALA A 62 -6.58 -1.33 13.87
CA ALA A 62 -5.34 -0.95 13.23
C ALA A 62 -5.52 0.22 12.26
N ARG A 63 -4.47 1.01 12.10
CA ARG A 63 -4.35 1.98 11.01
C ARG A 63 -4.23 1.22 9.69
N ILE A 64 -4.94 1.67 8.66
CA ILE A 64 -4.82 1.09 7.32
C ILE A 64 -4.13 2.09 6.41
N VAL A 65 -3.04 1.67 5.80
CA VAL A 65 -2.30 2.48 4.82
C VAL A 65 -2.11 1.71 3.52
N ASP A 66 -2.16 2.44 2.42
CA ASP A 66 -1.84 1.93 1.09
C ASP A 66 -0.60 2.66 0.56
N THR A 67 0.28 1.94 -0.12
CA THR A 67 1.47 2.52 -0.73
C THR A 67 1.44 2.23 -2.23
N ASP A 68 1.50 3.26 -3.04
CA ASP A 68 1.51 3.13 -4.49
C ASP A 68 2.88 2.67 -5.03
N ALA A 69 2.94 2.39 -6.34
CA ALA A 69 4.17 1.95 -7.01
C ALA A 69 5.32 2.99 -6.95
N ASN A 70 5.00 4.26 -6.68
CA ASN A 70 5.98 5.33 -6.52
C ASN A 70 6.47 5.47 -5.06
N GLY A 71 5.90 4.68 -4.13
CA GLY A 71 6.22 4.73 -2.71
C GLY A 71 5.43 5.78 -1.92
N ASN A 72 4.44 6.45 -2.53
CA ASN A 72 3.57 7.38 -1.82
C ASN A 72 2.58 6.62 -0.94
N THR A 73 2.49 7.01 0.31
CA THR A 73 1.61 6.37 1.29
C THR A 73 0.34 7.19 1.52
N THR A 74 -0.81 6.53 1.42
CA THR A 74 -2.13 7.11 1.69
C THR A 74 -2.77 6.41 2.89
N VAL A 75 -3.31 7.18 3.83
CA VAL A 75 -4.09 6.65 4.96
C VAL A 75 -5.51 6.37 4.47
N LEU A 76 -5.91 5.10 4.47
CA LEU A 76 -7.26 4.68 4.13
C LEU A 76 -8.19 4.67 5.35
N ARG A 77 -7.65 4.44 6.55
CA ARG A 77 -8.35 4.46 7.82
C ARG A 77 -7.37 4.73 8.95
N GLU A 78 -7.69 5.62 9.85
CA GLU A 78 -6.93 5.81 11.10
C GLU A 78 -7.14 4.64 12.06
N GLY A 79 -6.19 4.43 12.98
CA GLY A 79 -6.19 3.36 13.96
C GLY A 79 -5.80 3.84 15.36
N SER A 80 -5.97 2.99 16.36
CA SER A 80 -5.76 3.34 17.77
C SER A 80 -4.95 2.34 18.58
N ASN A 81 -4.55 1.18 18.00
CA ASN A 81 -3.90 0.09 18.74
C ASN A 81 -2.40 -0.07 18.47
N GLY A 82 -1.79 0.86 17.76
CA GLY A 82 -0.35 0.82 17.44
C GLY A 82 0.03 -0.09 16.27
N PHE A 83 -0.93 -0.84 15.69
CA PHE A 83 -0.70 -1.62 14.48
C PHE A 83 -1.04 -0.83 13.22
N THR A 84 -0.31 -1.14 12.16
CA THR A 84 -0.58 -0.66 10.80
C THR A 84 -0.78 -1.86 9.88
N CYS A 85 -1.92 -1.92 9.18
CA CYS A 85 -2.17 -2.94 8.17
C CYS A 85 -2.09 -2.33 6.76
N MET A 86 -1.53 -3.09 5.85
CA MET A 86 -1.30 -2.72 4.45
C MET A 86 -1.93 -3.77 3.54
N PRO A 87 -2.62 -3.36 2.45
CA PRO A 87 -3.25 -4.31 1.54
C PRO A 87 -2.24 -5.06 0.68
N GLY A 88 -1.04 -4.51 0.46
CA GLY A 88 -0.15 -4.99 -0.59
C GLY A 88 -0.77 -4.92 -1.98
N ASN A 89 -0.07 -5.43 -2.98
CA ASN A 89 -0.56 -5.53 -4.35
C ASN A 89 -0.70 -7.02 -4.76
N PRO A 90 -1.93 -7.51 -5.05
CA PRO A 90 -2.15 -8.91 -5.41
C PRO A 90 -1.46 -9.34 -6.71
N ASP A 91 -1.13 -8.39 -7.58
CA ASP A 91 -0.49 -8.63 -8.86
C ASP A 91 1.05 -8.66 -8.77
N VAL A 92 1.61 -8.43 -7.58
CA VAL A 92 3.05 -8.36 -7.35
C VAL A 92 3.49 -9.45 -6.37
N ILE A 93 4.34 -10.38 -6.84
CA ILE A 93 4.96 -11.39 -5.98
C ILE A 93 5.88 -10.68 -4.97
N GLY A 94 5.73 -10.98 -3.69
CA GLY A 94 6.47 -10.36 -2.60
C GLY A 94 5.83 -9.09 -2.01
N ASP A 95 4.60 -8.75 -2.46
CA ASP A 95 3.83 -7.64 -1.88
C ASP A 95 2.47 -8.12 -1.33
N PRO A 96 2.48 -9.01 -0.33
CA PRO A 96 1.27 -9.54 0.31
C PRO A 96 0.65 -8.53 1.28
N PRO A 97 -0.61 -8.74 1.71
CA PRO A 97 -1.17 -7.97 2.80
C PRO A 97 -0.46 -8.34 4.11
N MET A 98 -0.22 -7.33 4.96
CA MET A 98 0.42 -7.52 6.25
C MET A 98 -0.12 -6.55 7.31
N CYS A 99 -0.12 -6.97 8.59
CA CYS A 99 -0.39 -6.12 9.74
C CYS A 99 0.84 -6.12 10.66
N VAL A 100 1.38 -4.97 10.96
CA VAL A 100 2.69 -4.83 11.62
C VAL A 100 2.61 -3.84 12.79
N ASP A 101 3.39 -4.08 13.82
CA ASP A 101 3.60 -3.12 14.91
C ASP A 101 4.68 -2.07 14.56
N ALA A 102 4.91 -1.13 15.47
CA ALA A 102 5.88 -0.05 15.25
C ALA A 102 7.32 -0.55 15.11
N ALA A 103 7.71 -1.60 15.82
CA ALA A 103 9.04 -2.18 15.74
C ALA A 103 9.29 -2.87 14.40
N SER A 104 8.26 -3.56 13.88
CA SER A 104 8.28 -4.15 12.55
C SER A 104 8.32 -3.08 11.45
N LEU A 105 7.56 -1.98 11.59
CA LEU A 105 7.63 -0.86 10.65
C LEU A 105 9.04 -0.29 10.55
N GLN A 106 9.73 -0.13 11.68
CA GLN A 106 11.12 0.32 11.70
C GLN A 106 12.04 -0.68 11.00
N TRP A 107 11.87 -1.98 11.27
CA TRP A 107 12.64 -3.04 10.63
C TRP A 107 12.50 -3.02 9.10
N PHE A 108 11.25 -2.93 8.59
CA PHE A 108 11.00 -2.85 7.14
C PHE A 108 11.53 -1.55 6.53
N ALA A 109 11.43 -0.43 7.24
CA ALA A 109 11.97 0.85 6.78
C ALA A 109 13.49 0.80 6.65
N ASP A 110 14.18 0.16 7.60
CA ASP A 110 15.62 -0.05 7.57
C ASP A 110 16.04 -0.95 6.41
N ALA A 111 15.31 -2.05 6.19
CA ALA A 111 15.56 -2.96 5.07
C ALA A 111 15.37 -2.24 3.72
N LYS A 112 14.30 -1.48 3.57
CA LYS A 112 14.03 -0.67 2.36
C LYS A 112 15.11 0.40 2.12
N ALA A 113 15.64 0.98 3.19
CA ALA A 113 16.73 1.96 3.13
C ALA A 113 18.12 1.31 2.96
N HIS A 114 18.18 -0.01 2.80
CA HIS A 114 19.45 -0.79 2.70
C HIS A 114 20.42 -0.55 3.84
N LYS A 115 19.90 -0.33 5.06
CA LYS A 115 20.78 -0.21 6.23
C LYS A 115 21.52 -1.53 6.49
N PRO A 116 22.72 -1.47 7.04
CA PRO A 116 23.52 -2.69 7.32
C PRO A 116 22.85 -3.64 8.32
N LYS A 117 21.96 -3.13 9.17
CA LYS A 117 21.18 -3.91 10.15
C LYS A 117 19.92 -3.15 10.55
N PRO A 118 18.89 -3.83 11.06
CA PRO A 118 17.72 -3.18 11.62
C PRO A 118 18.08 -2.38 12.88
N THR A 119 17.31 -1.30 13.12
CA THR A 119 17.51 -0.38 14.26
C THR A 119 16.36 -0.41 15.27
N ASN A 120 15.39 -1.31 15.10
CA ASN A 120 14.36 -1.54 16.10
C ASN A 120 15.01 -2.02 17.42
N THR A 121 14.52 -1.50 18.54
CA THR A 121 15.08 -1.75 19.88
C THR A 121 14.34 -2.85 20.66
N ALA A 122 13.29 -3.40 20.06
CA ALA A 122 12.51 -4.53 20.58
C ALA A 122 12.09 -5.43 19.41
N PRO A 123 11.83 -6.74 19.65
CA PRO A 123 11.24 -7.60 18.65
C PRO A 123 9.92 -7.03 18.13
N GLY A 124 9.75 -7.00 16.80
CA GLY A 124 8.50 -6.58 16.16
C GLY A 124 7.63 -7.78 15.83
N ILE A 125 6.33 -7.57 15.78
CA ILE A 125 5.33 -8.57 15.36
C ILE A 125 4.74 -8.18 14.02
N THR A 126 4.76 -9.13 13.08
CA THR A 126 4.15 -8.98 11.76
C THR A 126 3.21 -10.15 11.52
N TYR A 127 1.97 -9.86 11.18
CA TYR A 127 0.98 -10.86 10.79
C TYR A 127 0.79 -10.88 9.27
N MET A 128 0.75 -12.08 8.69
CA MET A 128 0.48 -12.35 7.28
C MET A 128 -0.53 -13.51 7.16
N LEU A 129 -1.67 -13.37 7.84
CA LEU A 129 -2.66 -14.45 8.00
C LEU A 129 -3.48 -14.72 6.73
N ALA A 130 -3.35 -13.88 5.70
CA ALA A 130 -3.86 -14.14 4.36
C ALA A 130 -2.90 -15.00 3.51
N GLY A 131 -1.72 -15.32 4.07
CA GLY A 131 -0.64 -15.96 3.33
C GLY A 131 0.13 -14.99 2.43
N ALA A 132 1.15 -15.51 1.77
CA ALA A 132 2.02 -14.76 0.88
C ALA A 132 2.43 -15.58 -0.34
N THR A 133 2.91 -14.89 -1.35
CA THR A 133 3.68 -15.49 -2.45
C THR A 133 5.03 -14.80 -2.50
N GLN A 134 6.10 -15.56 -2.41
CA GLN A 134 7.48 -15.08 -2.41
C GLN A 134 8.33 -15.89 -3.40
N ARG A 135 9.62 -15.57 -3.54
CA ARG A 135 10.52 -16.30 -4.45
C ARG A 135 11.65 -17.01 -3.73
N SER A 136 12.06 -16.55 -2.55
CA SER A 136 13.21 -17.09 -1.85
C SER A 136 13.11 -16.91 -0.35
N ASP A 137 13.53 -17.95 0.38
CA ASP A 137 13.70 -17.91 1.84
C ASP A 137 15.05 -17.35 2.25
N SER A 138 15.99 -17.25 1.32
CA SER A 138 17.38 -16.86 1.61
C SER A 138 17.78 -15.50 1.02
N ASP A 139 17.19 -15.11 -0.12
CA ASP A 139 17.51 -13.85 -0.81
C ASP A 139 16.25 -12.97 -1.00
N PRO A 140 16.13 -11.85 -0.25
CA PRO A 140 15.02 -10.91 -0.41
C PRO A 140 14.96 -10.23 -1.78
N ASN A 141 16.04 -10.27 -2.55
CA ASN A 141 16.17 -9.61 -3.85
C ASN A 141 15.95 -10.56 -5.03
N ASP A 142 15.67 -11.83 -4.78
CA ASP A 142 15.41 -12.81 -5.85
C ASP A 142 14.18 -12.40 -6.68
N LYS A 143 14.39 -12.26 -8.01
CA LYS A 143 13.35 -11.90 -8.98
C LYS A 143 13.05 -13.00 -9.97
N THR A 144 13.78 -14.10 -9.94
CA THR A 144 13.84 -15.11 -10.99
C THR A 144 13.41 -16.51 -10.59
N SER A 145 13.58 -16.87 -9.32
CA SER A 145 13.18 -18.19 -8.83
C SER A 145 11.66 -18.42 -8.95
N PRO A 146 11.23 -19.67 -9.07
CA PRO A 146 9.80 -20.01 -9.04
C PRO A 146 9.10 -19.44 -7.82
N ALA A 147 7.82 -19.12 -7.99
CA ALA A 147 7.00 -18.62 -6.88
C ALA A 147 6.78 -19.72 -5.82
N ILE A 148 6.95 -19.35 -4.56
CA ILE A 148 6.66 -20.15 -3.37
C ILE A 148 5.40 -19.58 -2.72
N HIS A 149 4.37 -20.41 -2.52
CA HIS A 149 3.19 -20.04 -1.77
C HIS A 149 3.38 -20.40 -0.30
N VAL A 150 3.24 -19.40 0.57
CA VAL A 150 3.35 -19.54 2.01
C VAL A 150 1.95 -19.34 2.61
N GLY A 151 1.47 -20.31 3.36
CA GLY A 151 0.17 -20.25 4.03
C GLY A 151 0.09 -19.14 5.10
N PRO A 152 -1.01 -19.09 5.87
CA PRO A 152 -1.13 -18.18 7.00
C PRO A 152 0.06 -18.32 7.94
N HIS A 153 0.68 -17.19 8.31
CA HIS A 153 1.82 -17.17 9.23
C HIS A 153 1.93 -15.80 9.90
N TRP A 154 2.79 -15.73 10.90
CA TRP A 154 3.21 -14.50 11.54
C TRP A 154 4.71 -14.53 11.80
N MET A 155 5.30 -13.40 12.07
CA MET A 155 6.76 -13.26 12.13
C MET A 155 7.18 -12.48 13.37
N ILE A 156 8.37 -12.84 13.88
CA ILE A 156 9.06 -12.04 14.88
C ILE A 156 10.24 -11.35 14.18
N MET A 157 10.15 -10.04 14.03
CA MET A 157 11.13 -9.20 13.35
C MET A 157 12.27 -8.86 14.29
N TRP A 158 13.13 -9.85 14.52
CA TRP A 158 14.34 -9.79 15.35
C TRP A 158 15.39 -10.73 14.78
N PRO A 159 16.69 -10.37 14.78
CA PRO A 159 17.73 -11.26 14.27
C PRO A 159 17.80 -12.58 15.04
N PHE A 160 17.59 -13.69 14.34
CA PHE A 160 17.76 -15.04 14.87
C PHE A 160 18.95 -15.73 14.18
N ASP A 161 19.76 -16.43 14.97
CA ASP A 161 20.84 -17.26 14.46
C ASP A 161 20.41 -18.74 14.46
N PRO A 162 20.36 -19.41 13.29
CA PRO A 162 19.99 -20.81 13.21
C PRO A 162 20.99 -21.74 13.96
N LYS A 163 22.24 -21.32 14.13
CA LYS A 163 23.23 -22.10 14.88
C LYS A 163 22.93 -22.19 16.39
N THR A 164 22.23 -21.15 16.91
CA THR A 164 21.87 -21.13 18.35
C THR A 164 20.46 -21.65 18.58
N THR A 165 19.56 -21.53 17.59
CA THR A 165 18.16 -21.95 17.73
C THR A 165 17.91 -23.39 17.25
N GLY A 166 18.72 -23.91 16.33
CA GLY A 166 18.50 -25.20 15.68
C GLY A 166 17.30 -25.21 14.69
N LEU A 167 16.69 -24.06 14.44
CA LEU A 167 15.54 -23.96 13.53
C LEU A 167 15.98 -24.09 12.05
N PRO A 168 15.10 -24.66 11.18
CA PRO A 168 15.37 -24.72 9.75
C PRO A 168 15.44 -23.31 9.14
N THR A 169 16.07 -23.20 7.96
CA THR A 169 16.29 -21.94 7.24
C THR A 169 15.56 -21.87 5.91
N THR A 170 14.67 -22.82 5.67
CA THR A 170 13.81 -22.90 4.49
C THR A 170 12.37 -23.08 4.92
N HIS A 171 11.46 -22.69 4.04
CA HIS A 171 10.01 -22.83 4.25
C HIS A 171 9.62 -24.23 4.75
N GLN A 172 8.74 -24.24 5.73
CA GLN A 172 8.11 -25.42 6.31
C GLN A 172 6.60 -25.22 6.22
N ASP A 173 5.85 -26.25 5.87
CA ASP A 173 4.37 -26.19 5.82
C ASP A 173 3.76 -26.03 7.21
N HIS A 174 4.48 -26.50 8.23
CA HIS A 174 4.16 -26.42 9.64
C HIS A 174 5.38 -25.96 10.42
N ASP A 175 5.23 -25.63 11.69
CA ASP A 175 6.30 -25.21 12.58
C ASP A 175 6.85 -23.80 12.28
N ALA A 176 8.13 -23.58 12.59
CA ALA A 176 8.80 -22.30 12.43
C ALA A 176 10.12 -22.45 11.68
N TYR A 177 10.52 -21.42 10.97
CA TYR A 177 11.81 -21.37 10.28
C TYR A 177 12.41 -19.95 10.30
N ILE A 178 13.70 -19.82 10.07
CA ILE A 178 14.39 -18.54 10.00
C ILE A 178 14.55 -18.16 8.53
N MET A 179 13.82 -17.14 8.11
CA MET A 179 13.96 -16.56 6.79
C MET A 179 15.15 -15.61 6.72
N TRP A 180 15.84 -15.56 5.58
CA TRP A 180 17.05 -14.78 5.32
C TRP A 180 18.19 -15.07 6.30
N ALA A 181 18.31 -16.34 6.70
CA ALA A 181 19.34 -16.80 7.62
C ALA A 181 20.74 -16.37 7.15
N GLY A 182 21.57 -15.95 8.10
CA GLY A 182 22.92 -15.45 7.83
C GLY A 182 22.98 -13.98 7.38
N SER A 183 21.84 -13.32 7.20
CA SER A 183 21.78 -11.87 6.99
C SER A 183 21.49 -11.12 8.31
N PRO A 184 21.81 -9.82 8.39
CA PRO A 184 21.39 -8.98 9.52
C PRO A 184 19.87 -8.83 9.68
N TYR A 185 19.13 -9.18 8.63
CA TYR A 185 17.67 -9.14 8.55
C TYR A 185 17.02 -10.52 8.69
N ALA A 186 17.76 -11.52 9.18
CA ALA A 186 17.21 -12.81 9.53
C ALA A 186 16.08 -12.64 10.57
N HIS A 187 14.95 -13.32 10.35
CA HIS A 187 13.78 -13.20 11.23
C HIS A 187 13.01 -14.52 11.29
N LEU A 188 12.21 -14.69 12.33
CA LEU A 188 11.49 -15.92 12.56
C LEU A 188 10.12 -15.89 11.91
N HIS A 189 9.82 -16.89 11.09
CA HIS A 189 8.46 -17.22 10.63
C HIS A 189 7.87 -18.30 11.53
N VAL A 190 6.59 -18.13 11.90
CA VAL A 190 5.82 -19.12 12.65
C VAL A 190 4.56 -19.42 11.82
N MET A 191 4.45 -20.67 11.37
CA MET A 191 3.37 -21.08 10.49
C MET A 191 2.06 -21.27 11.23
N GLY A 192 0.95 -20.97 10.54
CA GLY A 192 -0.39 -21.06 11.12
C GLY A 192 -0.87 -19.71 11.66
N ARG A 193 -2.02 -19.77 12.36
CA ARG A 193 -2.64 -18.62 13.04
C ARG A 193 -2.25 -18.65 14.51
N PRO A 194 -2.01 -17.47 15.13
CA PRO A 194 -1.76 -17.40 16.58
C PRO A 194 -2.99 -17.73 17.40
#